data_2bdd92d4d18026376037b64a6ac7d40f
#
_entry.id   2bdd92d4d18026376037b64a6ac7d40f
#
_cell.length_a   1.000
_cell.length_b   1.000
_cell.length_c   1.000
_cell.angle_alpha   90.00
_cell.angle_beta   90.00
_cell.angle_gamma   90.00
#
_symmetry.space_group_name_H-M   'P 1'
#
loop_
_entity.id
_entity.type
_entity.pdbx_description
1 polymer ?
#
loop_
_entity_poly.entity_id
_entity_poly.type
_entity_poly.pdbx_seq_one_letter_code
_entity_poly.pdbx_strand_id
1 'polypeptide(L)'
;MANIKFRRGKYQVQIRRKGYPDVYRTFTNQSVAKKWIKATEADMERQLFQPISGLTLNDVLERYQQAVMGCHKNPDSSETYRLQRLKRDLGGVALEHLTPAKISTYRDNRLQSVSGASVKRELVILRSALNTAIKDWGISLPANPVTNVRIPANGANRTRRLEQGEEEKLLSASAELKRIIIVALETGMR
;
A
#
# COMPACT_ATOMS: atom_id res chain seq x y z
N MET A 1 -24.97 12.24 -19.03
CA MET A 1 -25.02 11.45 -20.28
C MET A 1 -23.62 11.07 -20.69
N ALA A 2 -23.38 9.79 -20.96
CA ALA A 2 -22.10 9.31 -21.48
C ALA A 2 -22.07 9.40 -23.01
N ASN A 3 -20.95 9.84 -23.56
CA ASN A 3 -20.70 9.93 -24.99
C ASN A 3 -19.48 9.08 -25.36
N ILE A 4 -19.58 8.29 -26.43
CA ILE A 4 -18.47 7.49 -26.97
C ILE A 4 -18.14 8.00 -28.37
N LYS A 5 -16.89 8.42 -28.59
CA LYS A 5 -16.39 8.82 -29.91
C LYS A 5 -15.25 7.90 -30.32
N PHE A 6 -15.29 7.40 -31.56
CA PHE A 6 -14.17 6.65 -32.14
C PHE A 6 -13.23 7.61 -32.86
N ARG A 7 -11.95 7.66 -32.45
CA ARG A 7 -10.94 8.54 -33.03
C ARG A 7 -9.56 7.87 -33.00
N ARG A 8 -8.85 7.90 -34.10
CA ARG A 8 -7.49 7.34 -34.23
C ARG A 8 -7.38 5.89 -33.71
N GLY A 9 -8.32 5.02 -34.06
CA GLY A 9 -8.31 3.60 -33.63
C GLY A 9 -8.66 3.35 -32.16
N LYS A 10 -9.17 4.36 -31.44
CA LYS A 10 -9.50 4.25 -30.01
C LYS A 10 -10.88 4.84 -29.71
N TYR A 11 -11.54 4.28 -28.70
CA TYR A 11 -12.83 4.75 -28.23
C TYR A 11 -12.61 5.76 -27.09
N GLN A 12 -12.91 7.03 -27.35
CA GLN A 12 -12.87 8.09 -26.34
C GLN A 12 -14.25 8.20 -25.69
N VAL A 13 -14.28 8.03 -24.38
CA VAL A 13 -15.49 8.13 -23.57
C VAL A 13 -15.44 9.43 -22.79
N GLN A 14 -16.58 10.13 -22.78
CA GLN A 14 -16.83 11.28 -21.93
C GLN A 14 -18.12 11.04 -21.15
N ILE A 15 -18.06 11.15 -19.82
CA ILE A 15 -19.24 11.07 -18.95
C ILE A 15 -19.44 12.46 -18.33
N ARG A 16 -20.63 13.03 -18.56
CA ARG A 16 -21.09 14.30 -17.97
C ARG A 16 -22.32 14.06 -17.14
N ARG A 17 -22.27 14.39 -15.86
CA ARG A 17 -23.40 14.27 -14.94
C ARG A 17 -23.43 15.47 -14.00
N LYS A 18 -24.61 16.05 -13.81
CA LYS A 18 -24.82 17.19 -12.91
C LYS A 18 -24.38 16.81 -11.49
N GLY A 19 -23.50 17.64 -10.89
CA GLY A 19 -22.95 17.39 -9.55
C GLY A 19 -21.65 16.60 -9.52
N TYR A 20 -21.14 16.17 -10.69
CA TYR A 20 -19.85 15.49 -10.83
C TYR A 20 -18.96 16.17 -11.86
N PRO A 21 -17.63 16.14 -11.71
CA PRO A 21 -16.73 16.63 -12.74
C PRO A 21 -16.83 15.76 -14.00
N ASP A 22 -16.51 16.36 -15.15
CA ASP A 22 -16.46 15.64 -16.43
C ASP A 22 -15.36 14.59 -16.39
N VAL A 23 -15.70 13.36 -16.72
CA VAL A 23 -14.76 12.23 -16.72
C VAL A 23 -14.46 11.81 -18.15
N TYR A 24 -13.17 11.72 -18.49
CA TYR A 24 -12.67 11.33 -19.82
C TYR A 24 -11.83 10.07 -19.71
N ARG A 25 -12.07 9.10 -20.59
CA ARG A 25 -11.20 7.90 -20.68
C ARG A 25 -11.16 7.35 -22.10
N THR A 26 -10.03 6.74 -22.46
CA THR A 26 -9.81 6.18 -23.79
C THR A 26 -9.61 4.68 -23.69
N PHE A 27 -10.30 3.93 -24.58
CA PHE A 27 -10.26 2.48 -24.63
C PHE A 27 -9.90 1.98 -26.03
N THR A 28 -9.31 0.81 -26.13
CA THR A 28 -9.06 0.12 -27.40
C THR A 28 -10.26 -0.71 -27.85
N ASN A 29 -11.14 -1.08 -26.93
CA ASN A 29 -12.29 -1.95 -27.18
C ASN A 29 -13.60 -1.28 -26.74
N GLN A 30 -14.62 -1.29 -27.62
CA GLN A 30 -15.92 -0.69 -27.36
C GLN A 30 -16.69 -1.40 -26.22
N SER A 31 -16.60 -2.73 -26.12
CA SER A 31 -17.29 -3.47 -25.07
C SER A 31 -16.76 -3.13 -23.67
N VAL A 32 -15.46 -2.92 -23.56
CA VAL A 32 -14.80 -2.48 -22.32
C VAL A 32 -15.21 -1.05 -21.98
N ALA A 33 -15.29 -0.17 -22.98
CA ALA A 33 -15.76 1.20 -22.81
C ALA A 33 -17.20 1.24 -22.26
N LYS A 34 -18.11 0.46 -22.84
CA LYS A 34 -19.51 0.36 -22.38
C LYS A 34 -19.64 -0.20 -20.96
N LYS A 35 -18.87 -1.23 -20.61
CA LYS A 35 -18.83 -1.79 -19.24
C LYS A 35 -18.34 -0.74 -18.23
N TRP A 36 -17.31 0.00 -18.59
CA TRP A 36 -16.78 1.05 -17.73
C TRP A 36 -17.77 2.19 -17.53
N ILE A 37 -18.49 2.62 -18.56
CA ILE A 37 -19.55 3.64 -18.45
C ILE A 37 -20.59 3.21 -17.43
N LYS A 38 -21.16 1.99 -17.58
CA LYS A 38 -22.18 1.46 -16.66
C LYS A 38 -21.69 1.42 -15.21
N ALA A 39 -20.46 0.97 -14.98
CA ALA A 39 -19.87 0.93 -13.65
C ALA A 39 -19.72 2.34 -13.06
N THR A 40 -19.16 3.28 -13.84
CA THR A 40 -18.95 4.66 -13.40
C THR A 40 -20.27 5.39 -13.14
N GLU A 41 -21.29 5.22 -13.99
CA GLU A 41 -22.62 5.80 -13.77
C GLU A 41 -23.30 5.21 -12.53
N ALA A 42 -23.16 3.90 -12.29
CA ALA A 42 -23.67 3.26 -11.07
C ALA A 42 -22.98 3.78 -9.81
N ASP A 43 -21.65 3.99 -9.84
CA ASP A 43 -20.91 4.55 -8.72
C ASP A 43 -21.30 6.01 -8.46
N MET A 44 -21.54 6.79 -9.51
CA MET A 44 -22.09 8.15 -9.39
C MET A 44 -23.52 8.15 -8.79
N GLU A 45 -24.35 7.18 -9.14
CA GLU A 45 -25.69 7.03 -8.56
C GLU A 45 -25.68 6.72 -7.08
N ARG A 46 -24.75 5.88 -6.67
CA ARG A 46 -24.52 5.52 -5.27
C ARG A 46 -23.78 6.59 -4.48
N GLN A 47 -23.41 7.72 -5.09
CA GLN A 47 -22.59 8.78 -4.50
C GLN A 47 -21.19 8.31 -4.02
N LEU A 48 -20.72 7.19 -4.57
CA LEU A 48 -19.42 6.59 -4.26
C LEU A 48 -18.32 7.03 -5.22
N PHE A 49 -18.66 7.79 -6.25
CA PHE A 49 -17.71 8.18 -7.29
C PHE A 49 -16.84 9.37 -6.85
N GLN A 50 -15.55 9.15 -6.69
CA GLN A 50 -14.54 10.22 -6.63
C GLN A 50 -13.60 10.10 -7.83
N PRO A 51 -13.42 11.18 -8.61
CA PRO A 51 -12.52 11.14 -9.76
C PRO A 51 -11.08 10.93 -9.31
N ILE A 52 -10.36 10.06 -10.01
CA ILE A 52 -8.93 9.79 -9.75
C ILE A 52 -8.07 10.93 -10.31
N SER A 53 -8.60 11.71 -11.27
CA SER A 53 -7.87 12.76 -11.98
C SER A 53 -7.27 13.77 -11.01
N GLY A 54 -5.95 13.92 -11.08
CA GLY A 54 -5.19 14.86 -10.26
C GLY A 54 -4.80 14.35 -8.87
N LEU A 55 -5.29 13.19 -8.41
CA LEU A 55 -4.85 12.61 -7.14
C LEU A 55 -3.52 11.88 -7.30
N THR A 56 -2.60 12.19 -6.40
CA THR A 56 -1.31 11.50 -6.29
C THR A 56 -1.36 10.42 -5.21
N LEU A 57 -0.41 9.52 -5.23
CA LEU A 57 -0.27 8.55 -4.14
C LEU A 57 0.05 9.25 -2.81
N ASN A 58 0.75 10.40 -2.84
CA ASN A 58 1.02 11.18 -1.63
C ASN A 58 -0.26 11.62 -0.94
N ASP A 59 -1.25 12.10 -1.70
CA ASP A 59 -2.53 12.57 -1.14
C ASP A 59 -3.27 11.44 -0.40
N VAL A 60 -3.25 10.23 -0.97
CA VAL A 60 -3.83 9.04 -0.34
C VAL A 60 -3.07 8.67 0.92
N LEU A 61 -1.73 8.65 0.88
CA LEU A 61 -0.89 8.29 2.02
C LEU A 61 -0.98 9.31 3.16
N GLU A 62 -1.12 10.60 2.85
CA GLU A 62 -1.35 11.65 3.85
C GLU A 62 -2.69 11.49 4.55
N ARG A 63 -3.75 11.31 3.77
CA ARG A 63 -5.08 11.07 4.32
C ARG A 63 -5.11 9.78 5.16
N TYR A 64 -4.43 8.72 4.71
CA TYR A 64 -4.31 7.47 5.46
C TYR A 64 -3.56 7.66 6.78
N GLN A 65 -2.49 8.44 6.77
CA GLN A 65 -1.74 8.77 7.99
C GLN A 65 -2.62 9.49 9.01
N GLN A 66 -3.40 10.47 8.57
CA GLN A 66 -4.29 11.24 9.44
C GLN A 66 -5.47 10.41 9.97
N ALA A 67 -6.14 9.67 9.08
CA ALA A 67 -7.40 9.00 9.41
C ALA A 67 -7.19 7.68 10.17
N VAL A 68 -6.14 6.92 9.85
CA VAL A 68 -5.94 5.56 10.38
C VAL A 68 -4.79 5.52 11.38
N MET A 69 -3.64 6.09 11.00
CA MET A 69 -2.44 6.03 11.86
C MET A 69 -2.50 7.04 13.01
N GLY A 70 -3.25 8.14 12.87
CA GLY A 70 -3.48 9.09 13.95
C GLY A 70 -4.20 8.50 15.17
N CYS A 71 -4.90 7.37 14.98
CA CYS A 71 -5.55 6.61 16.05
C CYS A 71 -4.59 5.64 16.78
N HIS A 72 -3.36 5.45 16.29
CA HIS A 72 -2.40 4.58 16.93
C HIS A 72 -1.74 5.25 18.13
N LYS A 73 -1.55 4.49 19.23
CA LYS A 73 -0.99 5.01 20.49
C LYS A 73 0.46 5.54 20.40
N ASN A 74 1.20 5.17 19.36
CA ASN A 74 2.60 5.55 19.13
C ASN A 74 2.77 6.22 17.76
N PRO A 75 2.81 7.56 17.69
CA PRO A 75 3.03 8.28 16.42
C PRO A 75 4.43 8.08 15.83
N ASP A 76 5.43 7.75 16.63
CA ASP A 76 6.81 7.45 16.19
C ASP A 76 7.03 5.97 15.88
N SER A 77 5.97 5.28 15.53
CA SER A 77 6.04 3.87 15.20
C SER A 77 6.88 3.64 13.94
N SER A 78 7.47 2.45 13.85
CA SER A 78 8.18 2.02 12.64
C SER A 78 7.30 2.04 11.37
N GLU A 79 5.98 2.16 11.52
CA GLU A 79 5.02 2.36 10.44
C GLU A 79 5.09 3.75 9.84
N THR A 80 5.26 4.80 10.66
CA THR A 80 5.42 6.18 10.21
C THR A 80 6.65 6.32 9.32
N TYR A 81 7.78 5.73 9.70
CA TYR A 81 9.00 5.73 8.87
C TYR A 81 8.79 5.02 7.52
N ARG A 82 8.07 3.88 7.52
CA ARG A 82 7.76 3.16 6.27
C ARG A 82 6.82 3.98 5.39
N LEU A 83 5.83 4.66 5.98
CA LEU A 83 4.93 5.54 5.26
C LEU A 83 5.66 6.73 4.64
N GLN A 84 6.55 7.39 5.39
CA GLN A 84 7.39 8.47 4.88
C GLN A 84 8.27 7.98 3.72
N ARG A 85 8.80 6.76 3.83
CA ARG A 85 9.57 6.14 2.74
C ARG A 85 8.73 5.97 1.47
N LEU A 86 7.52 5.42 1.61
CA LEU A 86 6.59 5.27 0.49
C LEU A 86 6.23 6.61 -0.15
N LYS A 87 5.99 7.65 0.66
CA LYS A 87 5.73 9.01 0.17
C LYS A 87 6.90 9.55 -0.64
N ARG A 88 8.12 9.38 -0.16
CA ARG A 88 9.32 9.87 -0.83
C ARG A 88 9.57 9.16 -2.17
N ASP A 89 9.43 7.84 -2.20
CA ASP A 89 9.85 7.02 -3.33
C ASP A 89 8.72 6.85 -4.39
N LEU A 90 7.46 6.89 -3.97
CA LEU A 90 6.28 6.69 -4.84
C LEU A 90 5.25 7.82 -4.79
N GLY A 91 5.34 8.73 -3.83
CA GLY A 91 4.29 9.72 -3.56
C GLY A 91 3.93 10.61 -4.76
N GLY A 92 4.90 10.98 -5.57
CA GLY A 92 4.68 11.80 -6.77
C GLY A 92 3.97 11.07 -7.93
N VAL A 93 3.68 9.77 -7.79
CA VAL A 93 3.01 9.02 -8.86
C VAL A 93 1.51 9.33 -8.81
N ALA A 94 0.96 9.82 -9.93
CA ALA A 94 -0.49 9.95 -10.06
C ALA A 94 -1.17 8.58 -9.96
N LEU A 95 -2.29 8.49 -9.25
CA LEU A 95 -3.00 7.23 -9.02
C LEU A 95 -3.40 6.52 -10.32
N GLU A 96 -3.69 7.29 -11.37
CA GLU A 96 -3.99 6.75 -12.72
C GLU A 96 -2.81 5.96 -13.31
N HIS A 97 -1.60 6.30 -12.92
CA HIS A 97 -0.36 5.72 -13.42
C HIS A 97 0.31 4.77 -12.41
N LEU A 98 -0.36 4.49 -11.29
CA LEU A 98 0.13 3.54 -10.29
C LEU A 98 -0.15 2.11 -10.76
N THR A 99 0.82 1.53 -11.47
CA THR A 99 0.72 0.18 -12.04
C THR A 99 1.45 -0.85 -11.17
N PRO A 100 1.10 -2.15 -11.26
CA PRO A 100 1.87 -3.22 -10.61
C PRO A 100 3.35 -3.22 -10.99
N ALA A 101 3.69 -2.82 -12.23
CA ALA A 101 5.06 -2.72 -12.71
C ALA A 101 5.87 -1.68 -11.92
N LYS A 102 5.32 -0.49 -11.68
CA LYS A 102 5.99 0.54 -10.86
C LYS A 102 6.24 0.08 -9.43
N ILE A 103 5.25 -0.61 -8.84
CA ILE A 103 5.37 -1.16 -7.49
C ILE A 103 6.41 -2.29 -7.45
N SER A 104 6.48 -3.12 -8.49
CA SER A 104 7.53 -4.14 -8.61
C SER A 104 8.92 -3.53 -8.72
N THR A 105 9.08 -2.47 -9.52
CA THR A 105 10.35 -1.73 -9.60
C THR A 105 10.74 -1.14 -8.24
N TYR A 106 9.80 -0.56 -7.51
CA TYR A 106 10.03 -0.08 -6.15
C TYR A 106 10.51 -1.22 -5.23
N ARG A 107 9.78 -2.36 -5.23
CA ARG A 107 10.15 -3.56 -4.46
C ARG A 107 11.58 -4.00 -4.75
N ASP A 108 11.94 -4.13 -6.04
CA ASP A 108 13.22 -4.67 -6.47
C ASP A 108 14.37 -3.72 -6.10
N ASN A 109 14.17 -2.42 -6.25
CA ASN A 109 15.13 -1.40 -5.79
C ASN A 109 15.31 -1.45 -4.26
N ARG A 110 14.22 -1.64 -3.51
CA ARG A 110 14.29 -1.73 -2.04
C ARG A 110 15.00 -3.00 -1.57
N LEU A 111 14.83 -4.11 -2.25
CA LEU A 111 15.50 -5.37 -1.93
C LEU A 111 17.02 -5.30 -2.03
N GLN A 112 17.58 -4.34 -2.77
CA GLN A 112 19.02 -4.10 -2.81
C GLN A 112 19.57 -3.50 -1.50
N SER A 113 18.73 -2.85 -0.70
CA SER A 113 19.15 -2.11 0.49
C SER A 113 18.59 -2.65 1.81
N VAL A 114 17.50 -3.41 1.77
CA VAL A 114 16.82 -3.92 2.97
C VAL A 114 16.30 -5.34 2.79
N SER A 115 16.04 -6.03 3.90
CA SER A 115 15.52 -7.40 3.90
C SER A 115 14.13 -7.50 3.28
N GLY A 116 13.79 -8.68 2.72
CA GLY A 116 12.46 -8.97 2.18
C GLY A 116 11.34 -8.76 3.20
N ALA A 117 11.57 -9.03 4.48
CA ALA A 117 10.61 -8.77 5.55
C ALA A 117 10.30 -7.27 5.72
N SER A 118 11.27 -6.39 5.53
CA SER A 118 11.07 -4.94 5.59
C SER A 118 10.25 -4.46 4.39
N VAL A 119 10.61 -4.88 3.19
CA VAL A 119 9.87 -4.55 1.95
C VAL A 119 8.43 -5.07 2.02
N LYS A 120 8.22 -6.29 2.53
CA LYS A 120 6.87 -6.84 2.75
C LYS A 120 6.03 -5.93 3.62
N ARG A 121 6.57 -5.41 4.73
CA ARG A 121 5.85 -4.50 5.63
C ARG A 121 5.51 -3.17 4.95
N GLU A 122 6.40 -2.62 4.12
CA GLU A 122 6.14 -1.43 3.31
C GLU A 122 4.97 -1.68 2.33
N LEU A 123 4.98 -2.81 1.61
CA LEU A 123 3.92 -3.19 0.68
C LEU A 123 2.58 -3.46 1.37
N VAL A 124 2.59 -3.99 2.60
CA VAL A 124 1.36 -4.18 3.40
C VAL A 124 0.72 -2.83 3.74
N ILE A 125 1.51 -1.84 4.16
CA ILE A 125 0.99 -0.49 4.44
C ILE A 125 0.41 0.13 3.16
N LEU A 126 1.13 0.06 2.04
CA LEU A 126 0.66 0.56 0.75
C LEU A 126 -0.66 -0.11 0.33
N ARG A 127 -0.74 -1.44 0.49
CA ARG A 127 -1.96 -2.21 0.20
C ARG A 127 -3.13 -1.77 1.07
N SER A 128 -2.90 -1.58 2.37
CA SER A 128 -3.93 -1.11 3.30
C SER A 128 -4.42 0.28 2.95
N ALA A 129 -3.51 1.23 2.71
CA ALA A 129 -3.87 2.59 2.33
C ALA A 129 -4.71 2.65 1.05
N LEU A 130 -4.33 1.89 0.01
CA LEU A 130 -5.10 1.82 -1.23
C LEU A 130 -6.44 1.10 -1.05
N ASN A 131 -6.52 0.08 -0.20
CA ASN A 131 -7.80 -0.57 0.10
C ASN A 131 -8.76 0.37 0.83
N THR A 132 -8.27 1.13 1.81
CA THR A 132 -9.05 2.16 2.50
C THR A 132 -9.51 3.24 1.52
N ALA A 133 -8.62 3.67 0.62
CA ALA A 133 -8.95 4.64 -0.42
C ALA A 133 -10.09 4.16 -1.33
N ILE A 134 -10.07 2.89 -1.72
CA ILE A 134 -11.11 2.30 -2.58
C ILE A 134 -12.41 2.07 -1.80
N LYS A 135 -12.33 1.47 -0.60
CA LYS A 135 -13.52 1.01 0.13
C LYS A 135 -14.21 2.12 0.92
N ASP A 136 -13.42 2.91 1.65
CA ASP A 136 -13.95 3.85 2.62
C ASP A 136 -14.07 5.26 2.03
N TRP A 137 -13.19 5.62 1.08
CA TRP A 137 -13.20 6.94 0.47
C TRP A 137 -13.78 6.97 -0.94
N GLY A 138 -14.15 5.83 -1.48
CA GLY A 138 -14.80 5.75 -2.80
C GLY A 138 -13.90 6.17 -3.96
N ILE A 139 -12.57 6.13 -3.81
CA ILE A 139 -11.66 6.46 -4.91
C ILE A 139 -11.78 5.37 -5.97
N SER A 140 -12.14 5.77 -7.18
CA SER A 140 -12.52 4.88 -8.30
C SER A 140 -11.32 4.18 -8.96
N LEU A 141 -10.46 3.52 -8.17
CA LEU A 141 -9.42 2.63 -8.70
C LEU A 141 -10.06 1.29 -9.11
N PRO A 142 -9.77 0.76 -10.32
CA PRO A 142 -10.37 -0.49 -10.80
C PRO A 142 -10.03 -1.70 -9.91
N ALA A 143 -8.83 -1.71 -9.36
CA ALA A 143 -8.36 -2.71 -8.41
C ALA A 143 -7.11 -2.16 -7.69
N ASN A 144 -6.81 -2.73 -6.52
CA ASN A 144 -5.57 -2.38 -5.81
C ASN A 144 -4.36 -2.99 -6.55
N PRO A 145 -3.46 -2.17 -7.14
CA PRO A 145 -2.34 -2.68 -7.93
C PRO A 145 -1.32 -3.48 -7.13
N VAL A 146 -1.28 -3.33 -5.80
CA VAL A 146 -0.38 -4.11 -4.92
C VAL A 146 -0.77 -5.60 -4.90
N THR A 147 -2.03 -5.94 -5.14
CA THR A 147 -2.49 -7.34 -5.11
C THR A 147 -1.84 -8.20 -6.18
N ASN A 148 -1.46 -7.58 -7.30
CA ASN A 148 -0.83 -8.24 -8.43
C ASN A 148 0.71 -8.23 -8.37
N VAL A 149 1.28 -7.78 -7.24
CA VAL A 149 2.74 -7.75 -7.03
C VAL A 149 3.15 -8.91 -6.15
N ARG A 150 4.16 -9.66 -6.58
CA ARG A 150 4.74 -10.73 -5.77
C ARG A 150 5.39 -10.14 -4.52
N ILE A 151 4.91 -10.58 -3.36
CA ILE A 151 5.46 -10.16 -2.06
C ILE A 151 6.75 -10.94 -1.80
N PRO A 152 7.84 -10.28 -1.35
CA PRO A 152 9.07 -10.96 -0.99
C PRO A 152 8.85 -11.98 0.15
N ALA A 153 9.56 -13.10 0.10
CA ALA A 153 9.55 -14.06 1.18
C ALA A 153 10.19 -13.46 2.44
N ASN A 154 9.72 -13.88 3.60
CA ASN A 154 10.44 -13.62 4.84
C ASN A 154 11.77 -14.38 4.78
N GLY A 155 12.81 -13.80 5.34
CA GLY A 155 14.05 -14.54 5.61
C GLY A 155 13.79 -15.74 6.51
N ALA A 156 14.73 -16.66 6.58
CA ALA A 156 14.66 -17.80 7.48
C ALA A 156 14.42 -17.33 8.93
N ASN A 157 13.60 -18.07 9.65
CA ASN A 157 13.41 -17.82 11.08
C ASN A 157 14.75 -18.01 11.80
N ARG A 158 14.98 -17.19 12.82
CA ARG A 158 16.15 -17.38 13.68
C ARG A 158 15.97 -18.70 14.44
N THR A 159 16.86 -19.65 14.17
CA THR A 159 16.90 -20.96 14.81
C THR A 159 18.09 -21.13 15.73
N ARG A 160 18.94 -20.09 15.83
CA ARG A 160 20.12 -20.12 16.68
C ARG A 160 19.70 -20.27 18.15
N ARG A 161 20.20 -21.27 18.77
CA ARG A 161 20.15 -21.50 20.23
C ARG A 161 21.49 -21.10 20.84
N LEU A 162 21.53 -20.95 22.15
CA LEU A 162 22.77 -20.74 22.88
C LEU A 162 23.68 -21.96 22.73
N GLU A 163 24.95 -21.71 22.47
CA GLU A 163 25.99 -22.75 22.46
C GLU A 163 26.50 -22.98 23.89
N GLN A 164 27.20 -24.09 24.07
CA GLN A 164 27.77 -24.43 25.36
C GLN A 164 28.72 -23.33 25.87
N GLY A 165 28.51 -22.84 27.09
CA GLY A 165 29.28 -21.75 27.70
C GLY A 165 28.82 -20.32 27.35
N GLU A 166 27.88 -20.12 26.44
CA GLU A 166 27.31 -18.79 26.16
C GLU A 166 26.39 -18.30 27.28
N GLU A 167 25.69 -19.21 27.94
CA GLU A 167 24.84 -18.91 29.09
C GLU A 167 25.66 -18.29 30.23
N GLU A 168 26.78 -18.89 30.56
CA GLU A 168 27.69 -18.38 31.62
C GLU A 168 28.21 -16.98 31.27
N LYS A 169 28.56 -16.75 29.99
CA LYS A 169 29.01 -15.44 29.53
C LYS A 169 27.91 -14.39 29.63
N LEU A 170 26.63 -14.76 29.27
CA LEU A 170 25.49 -13.86 29.42
C LEU A 170 25.20 -13.53 30.88
N LEU A 171 25.28 -14.51 31.78
CA LEU A 171 25.05 -14.34 33.21
C LEU A 171 26.15 -13.52 33.88
N SER A 172 27.38 -13.56 33.37
CA SER A 172 28.53 -12.77 33.87
C SER A 172 28.54 -11.35 33.32
N ALA A 173 28.00 -11.11 32.12
CA ALA A 173 28.07 -9.82 31.44
C ALA A 173 27.21 -8.71 32.09
N SER A 174 26.17 -9.05 32.86
CA SER A 174 25.28 -8.06 33.49
C SER A 174 24.66 -8.60 34.77
N ALA A 175 25.14 -8.14 35.91
CA ALA A 175 24.62 -8.50 37.21
C ALA A 175 23.19 -8.07 37.43
N GLU A 176 22.78 -6.91 36.91
CA GLU A 176 21.43 -6.36 37.03
C GLU A 176 20.39 -7.18 36.23
N LEU A 177 20.78 -7.66 35.06
CA LEU A 177 19.89 -8.41 34.15
C LEU A 177 19.88 -9.92 34.44
N LYS A 178 20.74 -10.41 35.34
CA LYS A 178 20.91 -11.83 35.61
C LYS A 178 19.58 -12.55 35.90
N ARG A 179 18.74 -11.97 36.75
CA ARG A 179 17.43 -12.56 37.09
C ARG A 179 16.50 -12.63 35.88
N ILE A 180 16.49 -11.59 35.06
CA ILE A 180 15.66 -11.54 33.83
C ILE A 180 16.16 -12.56 32.81
N ILE A 181 17.48 -12.70 32.66
CA ILE A 181 18.08 -13.68 31.75
C ILE A 181 17.72 -15.10 32.18
N ILE A 182 17.84 -15.43 33.47
CA ILE A 182 17.47 -16.75 33.98
C ILE A 182 15.99 -17.04 33.70
N VAL A 183 15.08 -16.15 34.06
CA VAL A 183 13.67 -16.31 33.81
C VAL A 183 13.37 -16.47 32.33
N ALA A 184 14.01 -15.69 31.45
CA ALA A 184 13.81 -15.78 30.01
C ALA A 184 14.33 -17.10 29.42
N LEU A 185 15.45 -17.63 29.93
CA LEU A 185 16.01 -18.92 29.50
C LEU A 185 15.13 -20.09 29.95
N GLU A 186 14.69 -20.09 31.21
CA GLU A 186 13.85 -21.17 31.79
C GLU A 186 12.45 -21.20 31.21
N THR A 187 11.86 -20.04 30.93
CA THR A 187 10.45 -19.95 30.49
C THR A 187 10.31 -19.79 28.97
N GLY A 188 11.37 -19.50 28.26
CA GLY A 188 11.31 -19.16 26.82
C GLY A 188 10.53 -17.87 26.53
N MET A 189 10.22 -17.05 27.53
CA MET A 189 9.52 -15.77 27.36
C MET A 189 10.39 -14.75 26.62
N ARG A 190 9.72 -13.89 25.86
CA ARG A 190 10.32 -12.75 25.14
C ARG A 190 9.95 -11.45 25.79
#